data_e252050afa18d5da3bfd6ffd1bdf01bf
#
_entry.id   e252050afa18d5da3bfd6ffd1bdf01bf
#
_cell.length_a   1.000
_cell.length_b   1.000
_cell.length_c   1.000
_cell.angle_alpha   90.00
_cell.angle_beta   90.00
_cell.angle_gamma   90.00
#
_symmetry.space_group_name_H-M   'P 1'
#
loop_
_entity.id
_entity.type
_entity.pdbx_description
1 polymer ?
#
loop_
_entity_poly.entity_id
_entity_poly.type
_entity_poly.pdbx_seq_one_letter_code
_entity_poly.pdbx_strand_id
1 'polypeptide(L)'
;MEATEELAEMTGDKDDEETRLAVAREDACPWLGRILATFIELRFGDDAPGSPKRSSLDKRSSLDAVDEDGINDDDVRSDGALSMMSSESRMQELEQVVINTLQCLINLSRSKKNRKEIADAGCVAPACTLLDLTLRREIHDRAVIFLINCCTGPIQYTGPVHDVVEESEGVQKLVEMIKLGPDHPTAHRAVQVLSLVSVDPEIKDIFRDECTGGFEALRAMLE
;
A
#
# COMPACT_ATOMS: atom_id res chain seq x y z
N MET A 1 -7.25 15.61 -0.64
CA MET A 1 -7.08 15.20 -2.05
C MET A 1 -6.10 16.10 -2.79
N GLU A 2 -6.29 17.41 -2.73
CA GLU A 2 -5.50 18.42 -3.45
C GLU A 2 -3.97 18.26 -3.23
N ALA A 3 -3.52 18.11 -1.98
CA ALA A 3 -2.10 17.96 -1.66
C ALA A 3 -1.44 16.69 -2.23
N THR A 4 -2.17 15.58 -2.33
CA THR A 4 -1.63 14.34 -2.93
C THR A 4 -1.60 14.42 -4.45
N GLU A 5 -2.52 15.15 -5.05
CA GLU A 5 -2.58 15.40 -6.48
C GLU A 5 -1.44 16.34 -6.90
N GLU A 6 -1.25 17.44 -6.17
CA GLU A 6 -0.15 18.38 -6.37
C GLU A 6 1.22 17.70 -6.22
N LEU A 7 1.39 16.85 -5.20
CA LEU A 7 2.61 16.10 -5.01
C LEU A 7 2.85 15.08 -6.14
N ALA A 8 1.79 14.47 -6.68
CA ALA A 8 1.89 13.56 -7.82
C ALA A 8 2.33 14.29 -9.09
N GLU A 9 1.85 15.51 -9.32
CA GLU A 9 2.25 16.36 -10.42
C GLU A 9 3.72 16.80 -10.29
N MET A 10 4.11 17.30 -9.12
CA MET A 10 5.49 17.73 -8.84
C MET A 10 6.51 16.61 -9.04
N THR A 11 6.17 15.38 -8.67
CA THR A 11 7.08 14.22 -8.83
C THR A 11 7.01 13.58 -10.21
N GLY A 12 6.05 13.99 -11.05
CA GLY A 12 5.80 13.43 -12.39
C GLY A 12 6.73 13.95 -13.47
N ASP A 13 7.38 15.09 -13.27
CA ASP A 13 8.29 15.67 -14.28
C ASP A 13 9.48 14.73 -14.51
N LYS A 14 9.68 14.36 -15.80
CA LYS A 14 10.58 13.26 -16.18
C LYS A 14 12.05 13.60 -16.02
N ASP A 15 12.39 14.87 -15.99
CA ASP A 15 13.78 15.33 -16.10
C ASP A 15 14.37 15.83 -14.77
N ASP A 16 13.58 15.86 -13.68
CA ASP A 16 14.03 16.40 -12.41
C ASP A 16 14.24 15.30 -11.33
N GLU A 17 15.37 14.58 -11.45
CA GLU A 17 15.82 13.65 -10.41
C GLU A 17 16.12 14.37 -9.08
N GLU A 18 16.54 15.62 -9.13
CA GLU A 18 16.92 16.41 -7.96
C GLU A 18 15.70 16.79 -7.14
N THR A 19 14.61 17.25 -7.77
CA THR A 19 13.32 17.49 -7.10
C THR A 19 12.77 16.22 -6.47
N ARG A 20 12.82 15.08 -7.17
CA ARG A 20 12.37 13.80 -6.59
C ARG A 20 13.19 13.37 -5.37
N LEU A 21 14.49 13.61 -5.38
CA LEU A 21 15.36 13.36 -4.23
C LEU A 21 15.07 14.31 -3.07
N ALA A 22 14.83 15.58 -3.35
CA ALA A 22 14.47 16.56 -2.32
C ALA A 22 13.13 16.21 -1.66
N VAL A 23 12.10 15.93 -2.45
CA VAL A 23 10.77 15.53 -1.95
C VAL A 23 10.85 14.24 -1.10
N ALA A 24 11.64 13.26 -1.51
CA ALA A 24 11.81 12.04 -0.72
C ALA A 24 12.49 12.29 0.64
N ARG A 25 13.45 13.22 0.69
CA ARG A 25 14.18 13.59 1.92
C ARG A 25 13.38 14.45 2.89
N GLU A 26 12.39 15.19 2.42
CA GLU A 26 11.55 16.10 3.23
C GLU A 26 10.37 15.38 3.91
N ASP A 27 10.58 14.16 4.43
CA ASP A 27 9.58 13.34 5.14
C ASP A 27 8.34 12.96 4.31
N ALA A 28 8.36 13.13 2.98
CA ALA A 28 7.23 12.76 2.14
C ALA A 28 6.96 11.25 2.16
N CYS A 29 8.00 10.41 2.12
CA CYS A 29 7.83 8.96 2.14
C CYS A 29 7.13 8.46 3.42
N PRO A 30 7.54 8.85 4.64
CA PRO A 30 6.81 8.48 5.86
C PRO A 30 5.36 8.94 5.87
N TRP A 31 5.07 10.14 5.34
CA TRP A 31 3.70 10.64 5.24
C TRP A 31 2.85 9.81 4.27
N LEU A 32 3.38 9.51 3.06
CA LEU A 32 2.72 8.67 2.08
C LEU A 32 2.47 7.25 2.61
N GLY A 33 3.46 6.67 3.30
CA GLY A 33 3.31 5.36 3.96
C GLY A 33 2.19 5.35 5.01
N ARG A 34 2.06 6.41 5.82
CA ARG A 34 0.98 6.55 6.80
C ARG A 34 -0.40 6.66 6.15
N ILE A 35 -0.54 7.35 5.01
CA ILE A 35 -1.81 7.41 4.28
C ILE A 35 -2.24 5.99 3.86
N LEU A 36 -1.32 5.21 3.28
CA LEU A 36 -1.61 3.84 2.87
C LEU A 36 -1.99 2.96 4.07
N ALA A 37 -1.24 3.03 5.17
CA ALA A 37 -1.52 2.28 6.38
C ALA A 37 -2.90 2.63 6.98
N THR A 38 -3.23 3.92 7.06
CA THR A 38 -4.55 4.37 7.54
C THR A 38 -5.69 3.85 6.66
N PHE A 39 -5.53 3.87 5.34
CA PHE A 39 -6.53 3.30 4.44
C PHE A 39 -6.73 1.80 4.69
N ILE A 40 -5.65 1.04 4.87
CA ILE A 40 -5.68 -0.39 5.14
C ILE A 40 -6.41 -0.66 6.47
N GLU A 41 -6.12 0.09 7.53
CA GLU A 41 -6.82 -0.01 8.80
C GLU A 41 -8.33 0.28 8.66
N LEU A 42 -8.70 1.30 7.90
CA LEU A 42 -10.10 1.66 7.67
C LEU A 42 -10.83 0.62 6.79
N ARG A 43 -10.14 -0.01 5.85
CA ARG A 43 -10.73 -0.95 4.89
C ARG A 43 -10.83 -2.37 5.43
N PHE A 44 -9.79 -2.84 6.11
CA PHE A 44 -9.66 -4.22 6.56
C PHE A 44 -9.78 -4.37 8.10
N GLY A 45 -9.74 -3.27 8.84
CA GLY A 45 -9.85 -3.28 10.31
C GLY A 45 -8.73 -4.06 10.98
N ASP A 46 -9.11 -4.75 12.08
CA ASP A 46 -8.17 -5.54 12.88
C ASP A 46 -7.70 -6.83 12.16
N ASP A 47 -8.29 -7.18 11.02
CA ASP A 47 -7.93 -8.36 10.21
C ASP A 47 -6.85 -8.06 9.17
N ALA A 48 -6.30 -6.83 9.13
CA ALA A 48 -5.25 -6.47 8.19
C ALA A 48 -4.00 -7.33 8.41
N PRO A 49 -3.51 -8.06 7.38
CA PRO A 49 -2.29 -8.84 7.48
C PRO A 49 -1.11 -7.91 7.81
N GLY A 50 -0.34 -8.25 8.85
CA GLY A 50 0.79 -7.44 9.33
C GLY A 50 0.44 -6.36 10.36
N SER A 51 -0.83 -6.19 10.73
CA SER A 51 -1.19 -5.33 11.87
C SER A 51 -0.59 -5.91 13.16
N PRO A 52 0.14 -5.12 13.96
CA PRO A 52 0.61 -5.58 15.26
C PRO A 52 -0.63 -5.96 16.09
N LYS A 53 -0.77 -7.25 16.43
CA LYS A 53 -1.86 -7.74 17.27
C LYS A 53 -1.88 -6.89 18.53
N ARG A 54 -2.84 -5.97 18.65
CA ARG A 54 -3.09 -5.22 19.88
C ARG A 54 -3.35 -6.27 20.95
N SER A 55 -2.40 -6.38 21.86
CA SER A 55 -2.53 -7.28 23.00
C SER A 55 -3.81 -6.92 23.74
N SER A 56 -4.63 -7.91 24.03
CA SER A 56 -5.96 -7.84 24.65
C SER A 56 -5.96 -7.30 26.09
N LEU A 57 -4.93 -6.55 26.48
CA LEU A 57 -4.72 -6.06 27.85
C LEU A 57 -5.34 -4.68 28.15
N ASP A 58 -5.82 -3.93 27.15
CA ASP A 58 -6.34 -2.56 27.40
C ASP A 58 -7.87 -2.44 27.41
N LYS A 59 -8.61 -3.54 27.55
CA LYS A 59 -10.08 -3.49 27.74
C LYS A 59 -10.52 -3.50 29.19
N ARG A 60 -9.78 -2.89 30.13
CA ARG A 60 -10.26 -2.67 31.48
C ARG A 60 -9.70 -1.37 32.06
N SER A 61 -10.36 -0.28 31.73
CA SER A 61 -10.50 0.80 32.72
C SER A 61 -11.51 1.82 32.24
N SER A 62 -12.40 2.14 33.17
CA SER A 62 -13.15 3.37 33.27
C SER A 62 -14.50 3.44 32.54
N LEU A 63 -15.46 2.75 33.13
CA LEU A 63 -16.81 3.24 33.23
C LEU A 63 -17.08 3.48 34.72
N ASP A 64 -16.86 4.69 35.18
CA ASP A 64 -17.48 5.19 36.41
C ASP A 64 -17.90 6.63 36.18
N ALA A 65 -19.20 6.78 36.22
CA ALA A 65 -20.00 7.89 36.70
C ALA A 65 -19.44 9.32 36.57
N VAL A 66 -20.06 10.15 35.74
CA VAL A 66 -20.25 11.58 36.04
C VAL A 66 -21.70 11.96 35.80
N ASP A 67 -22.23 12.64 36.82
CA ASP A 67 -23.60 13.03 37.06
C ASP A 67 -24.23 13.90 35.98
N GLU A 68 -25.54 13.77 35.90
CA GLU A 68 -26.49 14.72 35.28
C GLU A 68 -26.39 16.10 35.91
N ASP A 69 -25.97 17.09 35.13
CA ASP A 69 -26.39 18.45 35.35
C ASP A 69 -26.60 19.17 34.02
N GLY A 70 -27.82 19.69 33.86
CA GLY A 70 -28.40 20.28 32.68
C GLY A 70 -27.61 21.48 32.10
N ILE A 71 -27.41 21.43 30.80
CA ILE A 71 -27.08 22.62 29.99
C ILE A 71 -28.06 22.71 28.83
N ASN A 72 -28.67 23.90 28.76
CA ASN A 72 -29.73 24.28 27.85
C ASN A 72 -29.44 23.97 26.37
N ASP A 73 -30.45 23.39 25.73
CA ASP A 73 -30.71 23.42 24.28
C ASP A 73 -31.00 24.87 23.86
N ASP A 74 -30.04 25.50 23.18
CA ASP A 74 -30.27 26.54 22.18
C ASP A 74 -28.87 27.03 21.69
N ASP A 75 -28.46 26.62 20.53
CA ASP A 75 -27.44 27.19 19.63
C ASP A 75 -26.48 26.12 19.02
N VAL A 76 -27.01 25.10 18.33
CA VAL A 76 -26.19 24.34 17.37
C VAL A 76 -27.00 24.16 16.07
N ARG A 77 -27.13 25.22 15.30
CA ARG A 77 -27.59 25.18 13.92
C ARG A 77 -26.51 25.73 12.99
N SER A 78 -25.49 24.94 12.66
CA SER A 78 -24.72 25.19 11.41
C SER A 78 -23.82 24.04 10.91
N ASP A 79 -23.87 22.83 11.46
CA ASP A 79 -23.00 21.73 10.96
C ASP A 79 -23.73 20.65 10.13
N GLY A 80 -24.92 20.96 9.60
CA GLY A 80 -25.76 20.00 8.86
C GLY A 80 -25.28 19.67 7.42
N ALA A 81 -24.29 20.32 6.86
CA ALA A 81 -23.90 20.10 5.46
C ALA A 81 -22.88 18.98 5.23
N LEU A 82 -22.11 18.61 6.25
CA LEU A 82 -21.11 17.51 6.15
C LEU A 82 -21.67 16.12 6.45
N SER A 83 -22.88 16.03 6.94
CA SER A 83 -23.50 14.76 7.38
C SER A 83 -24.17 13.93 6.27
N MET A 84 -24.20 14.38 5.01
CA MET A 84 -24.96 13.71 3.94
C MET A 84 -24.11 12.94 2.92
N MET A 85 -22.81 12.81 3.08
CA MET A 85 -22.05 11.90 2.21
C MET A 85 -22.32 10.46 2.64
N SER A 86 -22.79 9.62 1.71
CA SER A 86 -22.95 8.19 1.96
C SER A 86 -21.57 7.58 2.32
N SER A 87 -21.57 6.53 3.13
CA SER A 87 -20.34 5.78 3.48
C SER A 87 -19.57 5.33 2.22
N GLU A 88 -20.30 5.03 1.17
CA GLU A 88 -19.77 4.65 -0.13
C GLU A 88 -19.03 5.79 -0.84
N SER A 89 -19.58 7.01 -0.79
CA SER A 89 -18.92 8.19 -1.36
C SER A 89 -17.60 8.51 -0.64
N ARG A 90 -17.57 8.39 0.69
CA ARG A 90 -16.34 8.57 1.48
C ARG A 90 -15.29 7.51 1.15
N MET A 91 -15.70 6.26 0.96
CA MET A 91 -14.77 5.20 0.58
C MET A 91 -14.18 5.44 -0.81
N GLN A 92 -14.97 5.90 -1.78
CA GLN A 92 -14.47 6.25 -3.12
C GLN A 92 -13.45 7.40 -3.07
N GLU A 93 -13.68 8.42 -2.23
CA GLU A 93 -12.71 9.50 -2.04
C GLU A 93 -11.40 8.99 -1.41
N LEU A 94 -11.48 8.10 -0.42
CA LEU A 94 -10.30 7.47 0.18
C LEU A 94 -9.53 6.63 -0.82
N GLU A 95 -10.21 5.85 -1.66
CA GLU A 95 -9.59 5.09 -2.74
C GLU A 95 -8.86 6.01 -3.73
N GLN A 96 -9.43 7.17 -4.05
CA GLN A 96 -8.78 8.14 -4.92
C GLN A 96 -7.51 8.72 -4.28
N VAL A 97 -7.53 9.00 -2.98
CA VAL A 97 -6.33 9.42 -2.23
C VAL A 97 -5.25 8.33 -2.29
N VAL A 98 -5.61 7.06 -2.12
CA VAL A 98 -4.66 5.93 -2.24
C VAL A 98 -4.07 5.84 -3.64
N ILE A 99 -4.88 5.99 -4.68
CA ILE A 99 -4.44 5.99 -6.09
C ILE A 99 -3.40 7.10 -6.32
N ASN A 100 -3.67 8.32 -5.85
CA ASN A 100 -2.76 9.45 -5.97
C ASN A 100 -1.47 9.22 -5.16
N THR A 101 -1.58 8.68 -3.95
CA THR A 101 -0.45 8.31 -3.09
C THR A 101 0.46 7.28 -3.77
N LEU A 102 -0.11 6.22 -4.35
CA LEU A 102 0.65 5.24 -5.11
C LEU A 102 1.31 5.86 -6.33
N GLN A 103 0.66 6.82 -7.01
CA GLN A 103 1.26 7.53 -8.13
C GLN A 103 2.48 8.35 -7.70
N CYS A 104 2.42 9.05 -6.56
CA CYS A 104 3.58 9.74 -5.98
C CYS A 104 4.73 8.75 -5.72
N LEU A 105 4.44 7.62 -5.06
CA LEU A 105 5.43 6.59 -4.77
C LEU A 105 6.03 5.96 -6.03
N ILE A 106 5.23 5.74 -7.08
CA ILE A 106 5.73 5.28 -8.39
C ILE A 106 6.74 6.29 -8.96
N ASN A 107 6.43 7.58 -8.89
CA ASN A 107 7.31 8.63 -9.41
C ASN A 107 8.60 8.74 -8.59
N LEU A 108 8.53 8.68 -7.26
CA LEU A 108 9.69 8.69 -6.37
C LEU A 108 10.58 7.45 -6.56
N SER A 109 10.00 6.26 -6.73
CA SER A 109 10.72 4.99 -6.88
C SER A 109 11.48 4.84 -8.21
N ARG A 110 11.24 5.74 -9.19
CA ARG A 110 12.04 5.80 -10.42
C ARG A 110 13.50 6.10 -10.13
N SER A 111 13.80 6.91 -9.11
CA SER A 111 15.17 7.11 -8.65
C SER A 111 15.62 5.93 -7.80
N LYS A 112 16.74 5.31 -8.21
CA LYS A 112 17.32 4.17 -7.47
C LYS A 112 17.72 4.54 -6.04
N LYS A 113 18.12 5.79 -5.81
CA LYS A 113 18.55 6.29 -4.50
C LYS A 113 17.41 6.36 -3.50
N ASN A 114 16.17 6.59 -3.97
CA ASN A 114 15.00 6.70 -3.10
C ASN A 114 14.47 5.34 -2.62
N ARG A 115 14.85 4.22 -3.25
CA ARG A 115 14.26 2.91 -2.98
C ARG A 115 14.49 2.45 -1.55
N LYS A 116 15.71 2.68 -1.04
CA LYS A 116 16.03 2.38 0.35
C LYS A 116 15.22 3.26 1.29
N GLU A 117 15.16 4.57 1.04
CA GLU A 117 14.37 5.52 1.85
C GLU A 117 12.88 5.17 1.85
N ILE A 118 12.33 4.73 0.73
CA ILE A 118 10.95 4.25 0.58
C ILE A 118 10.72 2.98 1.42
N ALA A 119 11.65 2.04 1.43
CA ALA A 119 11.57 0.83 2.25
C ALA A 119 11.68 1.18 3.74
N ASP A 120 12.68 1.96 4.12
CA ASP A 120 12.92 2.41 5.51
C ASP A 120 11.73 3.23 6.06
N ALA A 121 11.03 3.97 5.19
CA ALA A 121 9.81 4.71 5.52
C ALA A 121 8.56 3.83 5.66
N GLY A 122 8.66 2.52 5.46
CA GLY A 122 7.56 1.59 5.61
C GLY A 122 6.49 1.66 4.51
N CYS A 123 6.82 2.14 3.30
CA CYS A 123 5.85 2.25 2.21
C CYS A 123 5.59 0.91 1.49
N VAL A 124 6.50 -0.07 1.60
CA VAL A 124 6.43 -1.33 0.84
C VAL A 124 5.40 -2.29 1.41
N ALA A 125 5.36 -2.48 2.73
CA ALA A 125 4.40 -3.38 3.38
C ALA A 125 2.93 -3.01 3.09
N PRO A 126 2.49 -1.75 3.25
CA PRO A 126 1.17 -1.33 2.81
C PRO A 126 0.92 -1.60 1.32
N ALA A 127 1.89 -1.39 0.45
CA ALA A 127 1.74 -1.67 -0.97
C ALA A 127 1.53 -3.17 -1.25
N CYS A 128 2.20 -4.08 -0.51
CA CYS A 128 1.94 -5.51 -0.57
C CYS A 128 0.51 -5.85 -0.12
N THR A 129 -0.01 -5.19 0.91
CA THR A 129 -1.40 -5.37 1.33
C THR A 129 -2.40 -4.92 0.26
N LEU A 130 -2.09 -3.84 -0.47
CA LEU A 130 -2.91 -3.31 -1.56
C LEU A 130 -2.89 -4.18 -2.84
N LEU A 131 -2.16 -5.28 -2.89
CA LEU A 131 -2.27 -6.30 -3.94
C LEU A 131 -3.55 -7.13 -3.83
N ASP A 132 -4.40 -6.86 -2.87
CA ASP A 132 -5.66 -7.58 -2.65
C ASP A 132 -6.63 -7.37 -3.83
N LEU A 133 -7.07 -8.47 -4.44
CA LEU A 133 -7.95 -8.49 -5.61
C LEU A 133 -9.38 -8.02 -5.31
N THR A 134 -9.76 -7.86 -4.03
CA THR A 134 -11.06 -7.29 -3.63
C THR A 134 -11.10 -5.78 -3.77
N LEU A 135 -9.96 -5.13 -3.91
CA LEU A 135 -9.83 -3.70 -4.14
C LEU A 135 -10.09 -3.34 -5.61
N ARG A 136 -10.30 -2.05 -5.87
CA ARG A 136 -10.37 -1.55 -7.25
C ARG A 136 -9.10 -1.91 -8.02
N ARG A 137 -9.30 -2.38 -9.24
CA ARG A 137 -8.20 -2.77 -10.13
C ARG A 137 -7.09 -1.71 -10.23
N GLU A 138 -7.46 -0.44 -10.26
CA GLU A 138 -6.52 0.65 -10.38
C GLU A 138 -5.56 0.73 -9.17
N ILE A 139 -6.01 0.37 -7.96
CA ILE A 139 -5.19 0.36 -6.74
C ILE A 139 -4.13 -0.74 -6.86
N HIS A 140 -4.52 -1.99 -7.08
CA HIS A 140 -3.56 -3.08 -7.15
C HIS A 140 -2.66 -3.00 -8.39
N ASP A 141 -3.13 -2.48 -9.52
CA ASP A 141 -2.30 -2.22 -10.70
C ASP A 141 -1.17 -1.22 -10.38
N ARG A 142 -1.47 -0.13 -9.65
CA ARG A 142 -0.46 0.84 -9.24
C ARG A 142 0.47 0.29 -8.18
N ALA A 143 -0.04 -0.49 -7.23
CA ALA A 143 0.79 -1.15 -6.22
C ALA A 143 1.82 -2.08 -6.87
N VAL A 144 1.43 -2.90 -7.85
CA VAL A 144 2.36 -3.75 -8.62
C VAL A 144 3.41 -2.92 -9.37
N ILE A 145 3.01 -1.83 -10.04
CA ILE A 145 3.95 -0.95 -10.76
C ILE A 145 4.96 -0.32 -9.78
N PHE A 146 4.50 0.12 -8.61
CA PHE A 146 5.36 0.63 -7.56
C PHE A 146 6.38 -0.43 -7.11
N LEU A 147 5.94 -1.66 -6.85
CA LEU A 147 6.82 -2.76 -6.46
C LEU A 147 7.84 -3.12 -7.56
N ILE A 148 7.44 -3.12 -8.85
CA ILE A 148 8.38 -3.30 -9.97
C ILE A 148 9.52 -2.29 -9.86
N ASN A 149 9.19 -1.01 -9.68
CA ASN A 149 10.20 0.04 -9.57
C ASN A 149 11.12 -0.20 -8.37
N CYS A 150 10.57 -0.55 -7.20
CA CYS A 150 11.32 -0.76 -5.97
C CYS A 150 12.24 -1.98 -6.06
N CYS A 151 11.79 -3.07 -6.70
CA CYS A 151 12.56 -4.32 -6.85
C CYS A 151 13.54 -4.29 -8.03
N THR A 152 13.51 -3.27 -8.90
CA THR A 152 14.39 -3.19 -10.07
C THR A 152 15.74 -2.57 -9.70
N GLY A 153 16.85 -3.30 -9.88
CA GLY A 153 18.19 -2.76 -9.76
C GLY A 153 19.15 -3.59 -8.92
N PRO A 154 20.30 -3.02 -8.53
CA PRO A 154 21.28 -3.73 -7.72
C PRO A 154 20.75 -4.05 -6.32
N ILE A 155 21.08 -5.22 -5.80
CA ILE A 155 20.61 -5.76 -4.50
C ILE A 155 20.88 -4.81 -3.33
N GLN A 156 21.94 -4.02 -3.38
CA GLN A 156 22.26 -3.03 -2.34
C GLN A 156 21.17 -1.97 -2.14
N TYR A 157 20.29 -1.75 -3.12
CA TYR A 157 19.17 -0.82 -3.05
C TYR A 157 17.83 -1.53 -2.93
N THR A 158 17.75 -2.79 -3.36
CA THR A 158 16.50 -3.56 -3.44
C THR A 158 16.38 -4.60 -2.33
N GLY A 159 17.49 -5.01 -1.69
CA GLY A 159 17.47 -5.98 -0.59
C GLY A 159 16.45 -5.66 0.49
N PRO A 160 16.47 -4.45 1.09
CA PRO A 160 15.47 -4.09 2.10
C PRO A 160 14.02 -4.15 1.60
N VAL A 161 13.80 -4.01 0.28
CA VAL A 161 12.46 -4.17 -0.32
C VAL A 161 12.07 -5.65 -0.40
N HIS A 162 13.03 -6.52 -0.74
CA HIS A 162 12.80 -7.97 -0.81
C HIS A 162 12.42 -8.53 0.56
N ASP A 163 13.14 -8.12 1.61
CA ASP A 163 12.85 -8.52 3.00
C ASP A 163 11.40 -8.15 3.38
N VAL A 164 10.97 -6.91 3.05
CA VAL A 164 9.60 -6.45 3.34
C VAL A 164 8.55 -7.18 2.49
N VAL A 165 8.83 -7.48 1.22
CA VAL A 165 7.90 -8.26 0.36
C VAL A 165 7.70 -9.67 0.91
N GLU A 166 8.76 -10.28 1.45
CA GLU A 166 8.72 -11.56 2.12
C GLU A 166 7.85 -11.50 3.38
N GLU A 167 8.18 -10.61 4.30
CA GLU A 167 7.51 -10.46 5.59
C GLU A 167 6.02 -10.06 5.49
N SER A 168 5.62 -9.42 4.38
CA SER A 168 4.27 -8.86 4.18
C SER A 168 3.32 -9.75 3.38
N GLU A 169 3.60 -11.05 3.26
CA GLU A 169 2.82 -11.98 2.42
C GLU A 169 2.73 -11.53 0.94
N GLY A 170 3.66 -10.69 0.51
CA GLY A 170 3.66 -10.13 -0.85
C GLY A 170 3.80 -11.20 -1.92
N VAL A 171 4.58 -12.26 -1.65
CA VAL A 171 4.79 -13.38 -2.59
C VAL A 171 3.48 -14.13 -2.84
N GLN A 172 2.73 -14.45 -1.78
CA GLN A 172 1.45 -15.16 -1.87
C GLN A 172 0.43 -14.34 -2.68
N LYS A 173 0.34 -13.03 -2.42
CA LYS A 173 -0.57 -12.13 -3.15
C LYS A 173 -0.17 -11.96 -4.62
N LEU A 174 1.12 -11.91 -4.94
CA LEU A 174 1.59 -11.91 -6.31
C LEU A 174 1.17 -13.19 -7.05
N VAL A 175 1.25 -14.35 -6.39
CA VAL A 175 0.79 -15.61 -6.96
C VAL A 175 -0.71 -15.61 -7.22
N GLU A 176 -1.54 -15.08 -6.32
CA GLU A 176 -2.98 -14.92 -6.57
C GLU A 176 -3.26 -14.03 -7.79
N MET A 177 -2.46 -12.98 -8.00
CA MET A 177 -2.57 -12.16 -9.20
C MET A 177 -2.15 -12.90 -10.48
N ILE A 178 -1.13 -13.76 -10.41
CA ILE A 178 -0.69 -14.56 -11.55
C ILE A 178 -1.78 -15.56 -11.96
N LYS A 179 -2.55 -16.09 -11.01
CA LYS A 179 -3.70 -16.99 -11.27
C LYS A 179 -4.83 -16.33 -12.06
N LEU A 180 -4.84 -15.00 -12.24
CA LEU A 180 -5.77 -14.32 -13.14
C LEU A 180 -5.55 -14.71 -14.62
N GLY A 181 -4.41 -15.30 -14.95
CA GLY A 181 -4.11 -15.86 -16.26
C GLY A 181 -3.45 -14.87 -17.25
N PRO A 182 -3.03 -15.40 -18.41
CA PRO A 182 -2.20 -14.68 -19.37
C PRO A 182 -2.89 -13.47 -20.04
N ASP A 183 -4.21 -13.48 -20.11
CA ASP A 183 -4.96 -12.36 -20.71
C ASP A 183 -5.07 -11.16 -19.77
N HIS A 184 -4.67 -11.30 -18.50
CA HIS A 184 -4.81 -10.24 -17.52
C HIS A 184 -3.49 -9.45 -17.37
N PRO A 185 -3.46 -8.13 -17.68
CA PRO A 185 -2.23 -7.34 -17.67
C PRO A 185 -1.58 -7.25 -16.28
N THR A 186 -2.36 -7.35 -15.20
CA THR A 186 -1.83 -7.39 -13.83
C THR A 186 -1.05 -8.67 -13.57
N ALA A 187 -1.48 -9.82 -14.13
CA ALA A 187 -0.77 -11.09 -13.99
C ALA A 187 0.66 -11.00 -14.55
N HIS A 188 0.83 -10.41 -15.74
CA HIS A 188 2.17 -10.20 -16.32
C HIS A 188 3.07 -9.33 -15.43
N ARG A 189 2.53 -8.26 -14.85
CA ARG A 189 3.27 -7.41 -13.93
C ARG A 189 3.63 -8.14 -12.62
N ALA A 190 2.72 -8.96 -12.11
CA ALA A 190 2.98 -9.79 -10.92
C ALA A 190 4.12 -10.80 -11.19
N VAL A 191 4.14 -11.45 -12.36
CA VAL A 191 5.26 -12.30 -12.80
C VAL A 191 6.56 -11.50 -12.83
N GLN A 192 6.53 -10.26 -13.32
CA GLN A 192 7.71 -9.41 -13.36
C GLN A 192 8.24 -9.11 -11.95
N VAL A 193 7.36 -8.74 -10.99
CA VAL A 193 7.80 -8.54 -9.59
C VAL A 193 8.39 -9.83 -9.03
N LEU A 194 7.67 -10.95 -9.17
CA LEU A 194 8.13 -12.25 -8.68
C LEU A 194 9.50 -12.62 -9.25
N SER A 195 9.75 -12.37 -10.53
CA SER A 195 11.05 -12.64 -11.16
C SER A 195 12.17 -11.78 -10.59
N LEU A 196 11.88 -10.52 -10.20
CA LEU A 196 12.85 -9.61 -9.61
C LEU A 196 13.21 -10.01 -8.18
N VAL A 197 12.23 -10.41 -7.37
CA VAL A 197 12.46 -10.80 -5.98
C VAL A 197 12.96 -12.23 -5.83
N SER A 198 12.73 -13.11 -6.82
CA SER A 198 13.19 -14.51 -6.82
C SER A 198 14.71 -14.67 -6.91
N VAL A 199 15.49 -13.60 -6.94
CA VAL A 199 16.95 -13.68 -6.73
C VAL A 199 17.26 -14.10 -5.29
N ASP A 200 16.35 -13.81 -4.36
CA ASP A 200 16.43 -14.19 -2.96
C ASP A 200 16.06 -15.67 -2.78
N PRO A 201 16.91 -16.48 -2.09
CA PRO A 201 16.61 -17.88 -1.82
C PRO A 201 15.37 -18.09 -0.93
N GLU A 202 15.17 -17.23 0.07
CA GLU A 202 14.06 -17.33 1.03
C GLU A 202 12.72 -17.14 0.31
N ILE A 203 12.64 -16.18 -0.61
CA ILE A 203 11.46 -15.97 -1.47
C ILE A 203 11.17 -17.19 -2.37
N LYS A 204 12.20 -17.87 -2.88
CA LYS A 204 12.01 -19.11 -3.64
C LYS A 204 11.44 -20.23 -2.80
N ASP A 205 11.86 -20.30 -1.54
CA ASP A 205 11.36 -21.31 -0.61
C ASP A 205 9.89 -21.05 -0.27
N ILE A 206 9.50 -19.80 0.01
CA ILE A 206 8.10 -19.40 0.20
C ILE A 206 7.27 -19.73 -1.04
N PHE A 207 7.74 -19.37 -2.23
CA PHE A 207 7.02 -19.67 -3.47
C PHE A 207 6.80 -21.16 -3.66
N ARG A 208 7.82 -21.99 -3.37
CA ARG A 208 7.75 -23.45 -3.51
C ARG A 208 6.84 -24.10 -2.47
N ASP A 209 6.96 -23.68 -1.21
CA ASP A 209 6.41 -24.41 -0.07
C ASP A 209 5.04 -23.88 0.38
N GLU A 210 4.77 -22.58 0.16
CA GLU A 210 3.55 -21.93 0.64
C GLU A 210 2.57 -21.53 -0.48
N CYS A 211 3.06 -21.31 -1.70
CA CYS A 211 2.21 -20.83 -2.79
C CYS A 211 1.57 -21.96 -3.59
N THR A 212 0.47 -22.53 -3.07
CA THR A 212 -0.27 -23.60 -3.74
C THR A 212 -0.73 -23.19 -5.14
N GLY A 213 -0.40 -23.99 -6.16
CA GLY A 213 -0.77 -23.71 -7.56
C GLY A 213 0.07 -22.63 -8.23
N GLY A 214 1.15 -22.15 -7.59
CA GLY A 214 2.02 -21.11 -8.15
C GLY A 214 2.75 -21.56 -9.41
N PHE A 215 3.26 -22.79 -9.43
CA PHE A 215 3.94 -23.34 -10.61
C PHE A 215 2.98 -23.55 -11.79
N GLU A 216 1.77 -24.05 -11.54
CA GLU A 216 0.72 -24.21 -12.55
C GLU A 216 0.32 -22.86 -13.14
N ALA A 217 0.17 -21.84 -12.28
CA ALA A 217 -0.15 -20.49 -12.72
C ALA A 217 0.98 -19.90 -13.59
N LEU A 218 2.25 -20.05 -13.19
CA LEU A 218 3.39 -19.61 -14.01
C LEU A 218 3.46 -20.37 -15.35
N ARG A 219 3.19 -21.67 -15.35
CA ARG A 219 3.17 -22.46 -16.57
C ARG A 219 2.10 -21.96 -17.54
N ALA A 220 0.90 -21.68 -17.04
CA ALA A 220 -0.19 -21.12 -17.84
C ALA A 220 0.15 -19.76 -18.47
N MET A 221 1.08 -18.99 -17.88
CA MET A 221 1.55 -17.72 -18.45
C MET A 221 2.51 -17.90 -19.63
N LEU A 222 3.00 -19.13 -19.88
CA LEU A 222 3.95 -19.46 -20.96
C LEU A 222 3.28 -20.13 -22.17
N GLU A 223 2.05 -20.59 -22.01
CA GLU A 223 1.23 -21.22 -23.06
C GLU A 223 0.43 -20.19 -23.86
#